data_cbec4c33490410cf585ab1ae688acec5
#
_entry.id   cbec4c33490410cf585ab1ae688acec5
#
_cell.length_a   1.000
_cell.length_b   1.000
_cell.length_c   1.000
_cell.angle_alpha   90.00
_cell.angle_beta   90.00
_cell.angle_gamma   90.00
#
_symmetry.space_group_name_H-M   'P 1'
#
loop_
_entity.id
_entity.type
_entity.pdbx_description
1 polymer ?
#
loop_
_entity_poly.entity_id
_entity_poly.type
_entity_poly.pdbx_seq_one_letter_code
_entity_poly.pdbx_strand_id
1 'polypeptide(L)'
;EVGAPGVVVGVSVDGSLIWSEGFGYADLENRVPCTPETVMRIASISKPLTAAAAARLCEEGKLDLDVPVQKYVPEFPQKQFEGKDVIITPRMLLSHLSGIRHYEKDANKVRKDKEKAKRGLKAPVIKKEVPKNSASSKDKPGADHGNKEVQNKKEFEHEEYYLKKKFESVTQALDLFKDDPLIFQPGSTFLYSTHAFTLLSAVMERAAERSFLDLMMSMFRDLGMLNTVPDENDPIIYHRSRFYLLNKRGRVVNCPYVDNSYKWAGGGFLSTVGDLLLFGNALLYSYQVAQLKDMQDLLPGFLKPQTAKDLWTPVDRTEASWDKDGLYAQAWLVVEKFQKCGQCRKRRHYVSHTGGAVGASSVLLVLPSEEMNQPQGQVPVPPQGVVVTILTNMQSVGLNSTALKIAHEFDRAR
;
A
#
# COMPACT_ATOMS: atom_id res chain seq x y z
N GLU A 1 10.07 18.89 5.66
CA GLU A 1 10.86 18.87 6.93
C GLU A 1 10.63 17.56 7.70
N VAL A 2 10.85 16.42 7.06
CA VAL A 2 10.61 15.09 7.69
C VAL A 2 11.86 14.52 8.35
N GLY A 3 13.01 15.21 8.25
CA GLY A 3 14.29 14.74 8.81
C GLY A 3 14.82 13.45 8.18
N ALA A 4 14.30 13.07 7.02
CA ALA A 4 14.74 11.86 6.32
C ALA A 4 16.11 12.09 5.66
N PRO A 5 17.03 11.10 5.70
CA PRO A 5 18.33 11.21 5.03
C PRO A 5 18.21 11.37 3.52
N GLY A 6 17.31 10.61 2.89
CA GLY A 6 17.08 10.64 1.47
C GLY A 6 15.60 10.50 1.10
N VAL A 7 15.20 11.21 0.07
CA VAL A 7 13.83 11.17 -0.49
C VAL A 7 13.93 11.17 -2.01
N VAL A 8 13.11 10.39 -2.67
CA VAL A 8 12.93 10.44 -4.13
C VAL A 8 11.46 10.65 -4.44
N VAL A 9 11.17 11.59 -5.33
CA VAL A 9 9.81 11.92 -5.77
C VAL A 9 9.68 11.64 -7.26
N GLY A 10 8.56 11.07 -7.67
CA GLY A 10 8.21 10.89 -9.06
C GLY A 10 6.77 11.32 -9.29
N VAL A 11 6.53 12.05 -10.38
CA VAL A 11 5.21 12.52 -10.81
C VAL A 11 5.04 12.31 -12.31
N SER A 12 3.95 11.67 -12.69
CA SER A 12 3.50 11.63 -14.08
C SER A 12 2.15 12.33 -14.23
N VAL A 13 1.98 12.98 -15.37
CA VAL A 13 0.73 13.61 -15.78
C VAL A 13 0.35 13.05 -17.15
N ASP A 14 -0.87 12.56 -17.27
CA ASP A 14 -1.40 11.95 -18.50
C ASP A 14 -0.43 10.91 -19.12
N GLY A 15 0.10 10.05 -18.25
CA GLY A 15 1.03 8.98 -18.64
C GLY A 15 2.48 9.41 -18.88
N SER A 16 2.77 10.70 -18.90
CA SER A 16 4.12 11.21 -19.14
C SER A 16 4.83 11.59 -17.85
N LEU A 17 6.09 11.20 -17.71
CA LEU A 17 6.94 11.61 -16.59
C LEU A 17 7.19 13.13 -16.68
N ILE A 18 6.74 13.87 -15.68
CA ILE A 18 6.88 15.34 -15.63
C ILE A 18 7.93 15.77 -14.63
N TRP A 19 8.04 15.07 -13.50
CA TRP A 19 9.02 15.38 -12.47
C TRP A 19 9.54 14.11 -11.82
N SER A 20 10.86 14.01 -11.74
CA SER A 20 11.55 12.94 -11.03
C SER A 20 12.83 13.48 -10.44
N GLU A 21 12.96 13.46 -9.11
CA GLU A 21 14.09 14.07 -8.41
C GLU A 21 14.40 13.36 -7.10
N GLY A 22 15.70 13.21 -6.82
CA GLY A 22 16.24 12.74 -5.56
C GLY A 22 16.76 13.89 -4.69
N PHE A 23 16.51 13.81 -3.38
CA PHE A 23 16.93 14.78 -2.38
C PHE A 23 17.69 14.06 -1.27
N GLY A 24 18.80 14.67 -0.82
CA GLY A 24 19.61 14.10 0.25
C GLY A 24 20.41 12.87 -0.20
N TYR A 25 20.56 11.89 0.68
CA TYR A 25 21.51 10.81 0.53
C TYR A 25 20.85 9.42 0.55
N ALA A 26 21.24 8.60 -0.41
CA ALA A 26 20.97 7.16 -0.44
C ALA A 26 21.87 6.41 0.58
N ASP A 27 23.08 6.91 0.80
CA ASP A 27 24.03 6.43 1.81
C ASP A 27 24.68 7.63 2.51
N LEU A 28 24.35 7.81 3.81
CA LEU A 28 24.88 8.91 4.63
C LEU A 28 26.38 8.77 4.90
N GLU A 29 26.85 7.55 5.14
CA GLU A 29 28.25 7.30 5.51
C GLU A 29 29.19 7.61 4.35
N ASN A 30 28.80 7.19 3.15
CA ASN A 30 29.58 7.39 1.92
C ASN A 30 29.14 8.64 1.14
N ARG A 31 28.16 9.41 1.65
CA ARG A 31 27.62 10.62 1.02
C ARG A 31 27.14 10.41 -0.41
N VAL A 32 26.57 9.23 -0.70
CA VAL A 32 26.00 8.92 -2.02
C VAL A 32 24.65 9.64 -2.14
N PRO A 33 24.45 10.53 -3.12
CA PRO A 33 23.21 11.26 -3.26
C PRO A 33 22.06 10.34 -3.68
N CYS A 34 20.82 10.69 -3.32
CA CYS A 34 19.62 10.14 -3.92
C CYS A 34 19.48 10.65 -5.36
N THR A 35 19.09 9.76 -6.25
CA THR A 35 18.76 10.05 -7.65
C THR A 35 17.42 9.39 -7.99
N PRO A 36 16.79 9.70 -9.13
CA PRO A 36 15.59 8.99 -9.60
C PRO A 36 15.76 7.47 -9.72
N GLU A 37 16.98 6.99 -9.94
CA GLU A 37 17.34 5.59 -10.06
C GLU A 37 17.55 4.90 -8.72
N THR A 38 17.53 5.64 -7.60
CA THR A 38 17.73 5.06 -6.26
C THR A 38 16.65 4.02 -5.96
N VAL A 39 17.08 2.82 -5.61
CA VAL A 39 16.22 1.69 -5.27
C VAL A 39 15.99 1.64 -3.77
N MET A 40 14.74 1.63 -3.35
CA MET A 40 14.34 1.61 -1.95
C MET A 40 13.30 0.53 -1.64
N ARG A 41 13.17 0.16 -0.37
CA ARG A 41 12.05 -0.67 0.12
C ARG A 41 10.74 0.06 -0.11
N ILE A 42 9.82 -0.56 -0.85
CA ILE A 42 8.49 0.00 -1.10
C ILE A 42 7.46 -0.49 -0.08
N ALA A 43 7.87 -1.39 0.80
CA ALA A 43 7.03 -1.87 1.89
C ALA A 43 5.65 -2.31 1.39
N SER A 44 4.58 -1.84 2.04
CA SER A 44 3.20 -2.24 1.74
C SER A 44 2.68 -1.82 0.36
N ILE A 45 3.42 -1.05 -0.44
CA ILE A 45 3.11 -0.89 -1.88
C ILE A 45 3.27 -2.24 -2.62
N SER A 46 3.99 -3.19 -2.05
CA SER A 46 4.01 -4.58 -2.53
C SER A 46 2.60 -5.20 -2.62
N LYS A 47 1.66 -4.77 -1.77
CA LYS A 47 0.28 -5.29 -1.77
C LYS A 47 -0.50 -4.92 -3.03
N PRO A 48 -0.52 -3.67 -3.50
CA PRO A 48 -1.07 -3.32 -4.81
C PRO A 48 -0.48 -4.11 -5.97
N LEU A 49 0.84 -4.33 -5.98
CA LEU A 49 1.51 -5.14 -6.99
C LEU A 49 1.00 -6.59 -6.96
N THR A 50 0.93 -7.18 -5.77
CA THR A 50 0.39 -8.53 -5.56
C THR A 50 -1.08 -8.63 -5.99
N ALA A 51 -1.90 -7.65 -5.64
CA ALA A 51 -3.31 -7.61 -6.02
C ALA A 51 -3.50 -7.54 -7.54
N ALA A 52 -2.67 -6.79 -8.25
CA ALA A 52 -2.71 -6.73 -9.71
C ALA A 52 -2.35 -8.09 -10.35
N ALA A 53 -1.35 -8.80 -9.82
CA ALA A 53 -1.02 -10.15 -10.26
C ALA A 53 -2.16 -11.15 -9.97
N ALA A 54 -2.79 -11.07 -8.79
CA ALA A 54 -3.97 -11.87 -8.45
C ALA A 54 -5.14 -11.59 -9.41
N ALA A 55 -5.37 -10.32 -9.74
CA ALA A 55 -6.40 -9.92 -10.69
C ALA A 55 -6.17 -10.51 -12.09
N ARG A 56 -4.94 -10.56 -12.58
CA ARG A 56 -4.60 -11.25 -13.83
C ARG A 56 -4.90 -12.75 -13.78
N LEU A 57 -4.55 -13.41 -12.67
CA LEU A 57 -4.90 -14.84 -12.50
C LEU A 57 -6.41 -15.07 -12.50
N CYS A 58 -7.20 -14.13 -11.97
CA CYS A 58 -8.66 -14.19 -12.07
C CYS A 58 -9.14 -14.07 -13.52
N GLU A 59 -8.58 -13.14 -14.30
CA GLU A 59 -8.91 -12.97 -15.72
C GLU A 59 -8.55 -14.19 -16.56
N GLU A 60 -7.50 -14.91 -16.19
CA GLU A 60 -7.07 -16.18 -16.80
C GLU A 60 -7.90 -17.39 -16.34
N GLY A 61 -8.84 -17.20 -15.41
CA GLY A 61 -9.66 -18.28 -14.85
C GLY A 61 -8.90 -19.24 -13.92
N LYS A 62 -7.67 -18.87 -13.50
CA LYS A 62 -6.81 -19.68 -12.61
C LYS A 62 -7.10 -19.46 -11.14
N LEU A 63 -7.53 -18.27 -10.77
CA LEU A 63 -7.83 -17.89 -9.38
C LEU A 63 -9.30 -17.48 -9.26
N ASP A 64 -10.00 -18.15 -8.34
CA ASP A 64 -11.34 -17.77 -7.89
C ASP A 64 -11.21 -17.12 -6.50
N LEU A 65 -11.68 -15.88 -6.38
CA LEU A 65 -11.57 -15.11 -5.14
C LEU A 65 -12.57 -15.52 -4.06
N ASP A 66 -13.61 -16.30 -4.41
CA ASP A 66 -14.77 -16.57 -3.55
C ASP A 66 -14.83 -18.00 -3.03
N VAL A 67 -13.81 -18.80 -3.30
CA VAL A 67 -13.66 -20.15 -2.76
C VAL A 67 -12.80 -20.18 -1.49
N PRO A 68 -12.92 -21.19 -0.63
CA PRO A 68 -12.04 -21.36 0.52
C PRO A 68 -10.56 -21.43 0.08
N VAL A 69 -9.67 -20.80 0.85
CA VAL A 69 -8.22 -20.83 0.57
C VAL A 69 -7.66 -22.26 0.52
N GLN A 70 -8.26 -23.20 1.22
CA GLN A 70 -7.88 -24.62 1.22
C GLN A 70 -8.05 -25.29 -0.13
N LYS A 71 -8.85 -24.72 -1.04
CA LYS A 71 -8.90 -25.22 -2.44
C LYS A 71 -7.54 -25.16 -3.12
N TYR A 72 -6.73 -24.16 -2.78
CA TYR A 72 -5.38 -23.95 -3.33
C TYR A 72 -4.29 -24.41 -2.38
N VAL A 73 -4.47 -24.19 -1.07
CA VAL A 73 -3.50 -24.49 -0.02
C VAL A 73 -4.14 -25.43 1.01
N PRO A 74 -4.30 -26.72 0.68
CA PRO A 74 -5.01 -27.66 1.55
C PRO A 74 -4.29 -27.87 2.90
N GLU A 75 -2.99 -27.60 2.97
CA GLU A 75 -2.19 -27.63 4.21
C GLU A 75 -2.47 -26.45 5.15
N PHE A 76 -3.17 -25.38 4.72
CA PHE A 76 -3.60 -24.33 5.62
C PHE A 76 -4.78 -24.81 6.47
N PRO A 77 -4.68 -24.81 7.81
CA PRO A 77 -5.66 -25.46 8.66
C PRO A 77 -7.06 -24.83 8.53
N GLN A 78 -8.09 -25.67 8.63
CA GLN A 78 -9.46 -25.18 8.78
C GLN A 78 -9.54 -24.31 10.02
N LYS A 79 -9.98 -23.08 9.86
CA LYS A 79 -10.10 -22.13 10.98
C LYS A 79 -11.46 -22.20 11.64
N GLN A 80 -11.44 -21.96 12.95
CA GLN A 80 -12.65 -21.81 13.75
C GLN A 80 -12.69 -20.43 14.41
N PHE A 81 -13.88 -19.92 14.59
CA PHE A 81 -14.14 -18.74 15.39
C PHE A 81 -15.31 -19.02 16.35
N GLU A 82 -15.08 -18.83 17.66
CA GLU A 82 -16.06 -19.16 18.72
C GLU A 82 -16.61 -20.60 18.61
N GLY A 83 -15.74 -21.55 18.31
CA GLY A 83 -16.07 -22.98 18.22
C GLY A 83 -16.82 -23.39 16.95
N LYS A 84 -16.98 -22.50 15.97
CA LYS A 84 -17.62 -22.81 14.69
C LYS A 84 -16.61 -22.71 13.55
N ASP A 85 -16.71 -23.63 12.62
CA ASP A 85 -15.91 -23.57 11.39
C ASP A 85 -16.24 -22.32 10.59
N VAL A 86 -15.22 -21.65 10.09
CA VAL A 86 -15.34 -20.43 9.28
C VAL A 86 -14.52 -20.56 8.00
N ILE A 87 -14.96 -19.86 6.96
CA ILE A 87 -14.34 -19.86 5.65
C ILE A 87 -13.54 -18.57 5.48
N ILE A 88 -12.31 -18.70 5.01
CA ILE A 88 -11.47 -17.57 4.56
C ILE A 88 -11.31 -17.72 3.05
N THR A 89 -11.58 -16.63 2.32
CA THR A 89 -11.46 -16.58 0.86
C THR A 89 -10.33 -15.63 0.44
N PRO A 90 -9.75 -15.78 -0.76
CA PRO A 90 -8.77 -14.84 -1.28
C PRO A 90 -9.27 -13.38 -1.31
N ARG A 91 -10.55 -13.15 -1.58
CA ARG A 91 -11.16 -11.82 -1.51
C ARG A 91 -11.04 -11.19 -0.13
N MET A 92 -11.27 -11.96 0.93
CA MET A 92 -11.11 -11.48 2.31
C MET A 92 -9.65 -11.17 2.66
N LEU A 93 -8.70 -11.90 2.09
CA LEU A 93 -7.27 -11.60 2.26
C LEU A 93 -6.91 -10.25 1.63
N LEU A 94 -7.36 -10.00 0.41
CA LEU A 94 -7.11 -8.76 -0.35
C LEU A 94 -7.65 -7.51 0.35
N SER A 95 -8.77 -7.61 1.04
CA SER A 95 -9.43 -6.48 1.72
C SER A 95 -9.22 -6.45 3.24
N HIS A 96 -8.34 -7.29 3.77
CA HIS A 96 -8.05 -7.38 5.21
C HIS A 96 -9.28 -7.71 6.09
N LEU A 97 -10.17 -8.54 5.56
CA LEU A 97 -11.36 -9.03 6.27
C LEU A 97 -11.24 -10.50 6.71
N SER A 98 -10.07 -11.10 6.63
CA SER A 98 -9.89 -12.51 6.99
C SER A 98 -9.88 -12.80 8.49
N GLY A 99 -9.65 -11.80 9.32
CA GLY A 99 -9.47 -11.98 10.76
C GLY A 99 -8.09 -12.54 11.16
N ILE A 100 -7.19 -12.80 10.20
CA ILE A 100 -5.80 -13.24 10.46
C ILE A 100 -5.04 -12.08 11.12
N ARG A 101 -4.31 -12.38 12.21
CA ARG A 101 -3.51 -11.37 12.91
C ARG A 101 -2.45 -10.71 12.03
N HIS A 102 -2.01 -9.57 12.46
CA HIS A 102 -0.78 -8.94 11.97
C HIS A 102 0.41 -9.39 12.85
N TYR A 103 1.25 -8.49 13.34
CA TYR A 103 2.40 -8.87 14.18
C TYR A 103 2.05 -9.03 15.67
N GLU A 104 1.00 -8.38 16.17
CA GLU A 104 0.55 -8.57 17.56
C GLU A 104 -0.15 -9.93 17.72
N LYS A 105 0.36 -10.75 18.65
CA LYS A 105 -0.14 -12.10 18.93
C LYS A 105 -1.28 -12.11 19.96
N ASP A 106 -1.36 -11.11 20.82
CA ASP A 106 -2.42 -11.02 21.82
C ASP A 106 -3.73 -10.54 21.21
N ALA A 107 -4.62 -11.50 20.93
CA ALA A 107 -5.94 -11.23 20.37
C ALA A 107 -6.77 -10.27 21.20
N ASN A 108 -6.70 -10.37 22.53
CA ASN A 108 -7.46 -9.51 23.44
C ASN A 108 -6.95 -8.07 23.39
N LYS A 109 -5.64 -7.89 23.29
CA LYS A 109 -5.02 -6.57 23.13
C LYS A 109 -5.47 -5.92 21.80
N VAL A 110 -5.40 -6.66 20.69
CA VAL A 110 -5.86 -6.16 19.38
C VAL A 110 -7.33 -5.77 19.41
N ARG A 111 -8.21 -6.61 19.98
CA ARG A 111 -9.64 -6.32 20.10
C ARG A 111 -9.90 -5.06 20.92
N LYS A 112 -9.24 -4.92 22.08
CA LYS A 112 -9.37 -3.74 22.96
C LYS A 112 -8.87 -2.45 22.27
N ASP A 113 -7.76 -2.50 21.55
CA ASP A 113 -7.22 -1.36 20.83
C ASP A 113 -8.17 -0.93 19.70
N LYS A 114 -8.76 -1.88 18.98
CA LYS A 114 -9.77 -1.62 17.93
C LYS A 114 -11.04 -0.98 18.50
N GLU A 115 -11.55 -1.46 19.65
CA GLU A 115 -12.71 -0.87 20.32
C GLU A 115 -12.42 0.57 20.80
N LYS A 116 -11.24 0.82 21.35
CA LYS A 116 -10.84 2.18 21.77
C LYS A 116 -10.82 3.13 20.58
N ALA A 117 -10.25 2.69 19.44
CA ALA A 117 -10.24 3.49 18.22
C ALA A 117 -11.66 3.83 17.74
N LYS A 118 -12.59 2.87 17.75
CA LYS A 118 -14.01 3.10 17.41
C LYS A 118 -14.71 4.08 18.36
N ARG A 119 -14.42 4.03 19.66
CA ARG A 119 -14.98 4.95 20.65
C ARG A 119 -14.42 6.36 20.50
N GLY A 120 -13.14 6.51 20.21
CA GLY A 120 -12.51 7.80 19.95
C GLY A 120 -13.09 8.52 18.72
N LEU A 121 -13.52 7.78 17.70
CA LEU A 121 -14.18 8.34 16.50
C LEU A 121 -15.64 8.76 16.75
N LYS A 122 -16.31 8.23 17.80
CA LYS A 122 -17.72 8.51 18.15
C LYS A 122 -17.90 9.59 19.22
N ALA A 123 -16.83 10.05 19.88
CA ALA A 123 -16.94 11.09 20.89
C ALA A 123 -17.25 12.45 20.23
N PRO A 124 -18.34 13.15 20.60
CA PRO A 124 -18.59 14.50 20.12
C PRO A 124 -17.48 15.41 20.62
N VAL A 125 -16.95 16.25 19.76
CA VAL A 125 -16.03 17.33 20.13
C VAL A 125 -16.83 18.32 20.98
N ILE A 126 -16.81 18.15 22.29
CA ILE A 126 -17.30 19.15 23.23
C ILE A 126 -16.33 20.32 23.17
N LYS A 127 -16.69 21.39 22.46
CA LYS A 127 -16.00 22.66 22.56
C LYS A 127 -16.12 23.15 24.00
N LYS A 128 -15.08 23.00 24.80
CA LYS A 128 -14.95 23.76 26.04
C LYS A 128 -14.72 25.21 25.64
N GLU A 129 -15.69 26.06 25.85
CA GLU A 129 -15.50 27.50 25.83
C GLU A 129 -14.53 27.88 26.95
N VAL A 130 -13.38 28.40 26.58
CA VAL A 130 -12.43 29.00 27.51
C VAL A 130 -12.70 30.51 27.54
N PRO A 131 -12.81 31.13 28.73
CA PRO A 131 -13.01 32.59 28.83
C PRO A 131 -11.82 33.34 28.25
N LYS A 132 -12.12 34.36 27.47
CA LYS A 132 -11.11 35.28 26.95
C LYS A 132 -10.45 36.05 28.09
N ASN A 133 -9.13 35.91 28.26
CA ASN A 133 -8.29 37.04 28.64
C ASN A 133 -6.80 36.77 28.32
N SER A 134 -6.23 37.79 27.71
CA SER A 134 -4.80 38.18 27.57
C SER A 134 -3.90 37.44 26.60
N ALA A 135 -3.38 38.25 25.72
CA ALA A 135 -2.42 38.09 24.66
C ALA A 135 -1.13 37.30 25.00
N SER A 136 -0.75 36.42 24.08
CA SER A 136 0.58 36.41 23.45
C SER A 136 0.63 35.35 22.34
N SER A 137 1.13 35.80 21.22
CA SER A 137 1.34 35.02 19.98
C SER A 137 2.28 33.83 20.20
N LYS A 138 1.85 32.63 19.82
CA LYS A 138 2.72 31.55 19.30
C LYS A 138 1.82 30.57 18.55
N ASP A 139 1.99 30.54 17.25
CA ASP A 139 1.41 29.56 16.36
C ASP A 139 1.77 28.13 16.80
N LYS A 140 0.75 27.30 17.03
CA LYS A 140 0.89 25.85 17.17
C LYS A 140 0.33 25.20 15.92
N PRO A 141 1.12 24.34 15.23
CA PRO A 141 0.62 23.55 14.12
C PRO A 141 -0.41 22.52 14.59
N GLY A 142 -1.37 22.24 13.73
CA GLY A 142 -2.56 21.45 14.00
C GLY A 142 -2.30 20.00 14.50
N ALA A 143 -3.10 19.61 15.45
CA ALA A 143 -3.08 18.33 16.16
C ALA A 143 -3.71 17.20 15.32
N ASP A 144 -3.08 16.76 14.23
CA ASP A 144 -3.45 15.54 13.48
C ASP A 144 -2.30 14.51 13.39
N HIS A 145 -1.11 14.84 13.91
CA HIS A 145 0.06 13.95 13.87
C HIS A 145 0.11 12.91 15.00
N GLY A 146 -0.61 13.11 16.11
CA GLY A 146 -0.46 12.28 17.30
C GLY A 146 -0.95 10.83 17.16
N ASN A 147 -2.01 10.58 16.39
CA ASN A 147 -2.61 9.24 16.29
C ASN A 147 -1.91 8.33 15.28
N LYS A 148 -1.34 8.91 14.21
CA LYS A 148 -0.60 8.15 13.18
C LYS A 148 0.79 7.74 13.66
N GLU A 149 1.49 8.61 14.39
CA GLU A 149 2.79 8.29 14.98
C GLU A 149 2.71 7.19 16.06
N VAL A 150 1.63 7.16 16.83
CA VAL A 150 1.45 6.15 17.89
C VAL A 150 1.17 4.77 17.30
N GLN A 151 0.43 4.68 16.20
CA GLN A 151 0.14 3.39 15.55
C GLN A 151 1.37 2.82 14.85
N ASN A 152 2.12 3.65 14.12
CA ASN A 152 3.37 3.25 13.48
C ASN A 152 4.47 2.88 14.49
N LYS A 153 4.59 3.59 15.61
CA LYS A 153 5.55 3.23 16.68
C LYS A 153 5.26 1.86 17.28
N LYS A 154 3.99 1.49 17.47
CA LYS A 154 3.61 0.17 18.02
C LYS A 154 3.94 -0.98 17.07
N GLU A 155 3.79 -0.80 15.77
CA GLU A 155 4.09 -1.83 14.77
C GLU A 155 5.57 -2.21 14.79
N PHE A 156 6.47 -1.25 14.92
CA PHE A 156 7.91 -1.47 14.99
C PHE A 156 8.44 -1.99 16.36
N GLU A 157 7.58 -2.24 17.33
CA GLU A 157 7.95 -2.86 18.60
C GLU A 157 7.86 -4.40 18.57
N HIS A 158 7.29 -4.99 17.52
CA HIS A 158 7.11 -6.44 17.41
C HIS A 158 8.35 -7.14 16.85
N GLU A 159 8.76 -8.24 17.47
CA GLU A 159 9.92 -9.04 17.05
C GLU A 159 9.80 -9.56 15.61
N GLU A 160 8.60 -9.93 15.19
CA GLU A 160 8.36 -10.40 13.82
C GLU A 160 8.65 -9.36 12.74
N TYR A 161 8.66 -8.08 13.10
CA TYR A 161 9.07 -7.01 12.19
C TYR A 161 10.56 -7.06 11.84
N TYR A 162 11.38 -7.62 12.75
CA TYR A 162 12.84 -7.67 12.65
C TYR A 162 13.38 -9.07 12.44
N LEU A 163 12.62 -9.95 11.78
CA LEU A 163 13.08 -11.31 11.50
C LEU A 163 14.37 -11.29 10.68
N LYS A 164 15.29 -12.18 11.06
CA LYS A 164 16.56 -12.40 10.38
C LYS A 164 16.62 -13.76 9.70
N LYS A 165 15.63 -14.62 9.96
CA LYS A 165 15.54 -15.97 9.40
C LYS A 165 15.09 -15.87 7.95
N LYS A 166 15.84 -16.51 7.05
CA LYS A 166 15.42 -16.72 5.66
C LYS A 166 14.37 -17.82 5.60
N PHE A 167 13.34 -17.61 4.81
CA PHE A 167 12.32 -18.59 4.49
C PHE A 167 12.51 -19.06 3.05
N GLU A 168 12.53 -20.36 2.85
CA GLU A 168 12.84 -20.96 1.55
C GLU A 168 11.64 -20.96 0.59
N SER A 169 10.43 -20.79 1.14
CA SER A 169 9.20 -20.75 0.34
C SER A 169 8.11 -19.91 1.03
N VAL A 170 7.14 -19.49 0.26
CA VAL A 170 5.94 -18.79 0.79
C VAL A 170 5.12 -19.74 1.68
N THR A 171 5.12 -21.03 1.38
CA THR A 171 4.44 -22.05 2.21
C THR A 171 5.10 -22.18 3.57
N GLN A 172 6.44 -22.20 3.63
CA GLN A 172 7.16 -22.21 4.91
C GLN A 172 6.87 -20.97 5.75
N ALA A 173 6.69 -19.81 5.13
CA ALA A 173 6.37 -18.58 5.85
C ALA A 173 4.98 -18.62 6.54
N LEU A 174 4.08 -19.50 6.11
CA LEU A 174 2.80 -19.72 6.79
C LEU A 174 2.97 -20.26 8.21
N ASP A 175 4.10 -20.96 8.50
CA ASP A 175 4.39 -21.49 9.82
C ASP A 175 4.47 -20.43 10.92
N LEU A 176 4.64 -19.14 10.54
CA LEU A 176 4.64 -18.04 11.49
C LEU A 176 3.27 -17.79 12.13
N PHE A 177 2.18 -18.13 11.44
CA PHE A 177 0.83 -17.73 11.89
C PHE A 177 -0.28 -18.74 11.57
N LYS A 178 -0.03 -19.78 10.81
CA LYS A 178 -1.09 -20.70 10.36
C LYS A 178 -1.87 -21.35 11.51
N ASP A 179 -1.22 -21.57 12.65
CA ASP A 179 -1.82 -22.21 13.82
C ASP A 179 -2.43 -21.19 14.81
N ASP A 180 -2.19 -19.90 14.60
CA ASP A 180 -2.71 -18.86 15.49
C ASP A 180 -4.24 -18.70 15.34
N PRO A 181 -4.94 -18.34 16.43
CA PRO A 181 -6.38 -18.12 16.39
C PRO A 181 -6.71 -16.85 15.56
N LEU A 182 -7.90 -16.83 14.98
CA LEU A 182 -8.41 -15.63 14.35
C LEU A 182 -8.74 -14.56 15.39
N ILE A 183 -8.41 -13.31 15.07
CA ILE A 183 -8.73 -12.16 15.94
C ILE A 183 -10.20 -11.79 15.81
N PHE A 184 -10.75 -11.82 14.59
CA PHE A 184 -12.14 -11.53 14.29
C PHE A 184 -12.73 -12.60 13.36
N GLN A 185 -14.05 -12.69 13.38
CA GLN A 185 -14.76 -13.54 12.42
C GLN A 185 -14.49 -13.03 11.00
N PRO A 186 -14.15 -13.92 10.06
CA PRO A 186 -13.96 -13.56 8.66
C PRO A 186 -15.17 -12.79 8.08
N GLY A 187 -14.93 -11.74 7.36
CA GLY A 187 -15.93 -10.84 6.78
C GLY A 187 -16.53 -9.82 7.76
N SER A 188 -16.21 -9.87 9.06
CA SER A 188 -16.86 -8.99 10.06
C SER A 188 -16.14 -7.68 10.32
N THR A 189 -14.84 -7.68 10.37
CA THR A 189 -14.04 -6.55 10.86
C THR A 189 -12.74 -6.41 10.09
N PHE A 190 -12.46 -5.20 9.64
CA PHE A 190 -11.18 -4.88 9.03
C PHE A 190 -10.03 -5.01 10.03
N LEU A 191 -9.07 -5.84 9.69
CA LEU A 191 -7.82 -6.02 10.42
C LEU A 191 -6.66 -6.09 9.42
N TYR A 192 -5.94 -4.99 9.28
CA TYR A 192 -4.78 -4.95 8.40
C TYR A 192 -3.77 -6.05 8.79
N SER A 193 -3.37 -6.88 7.81
CA SER A 193 -2.52 -8.03 8.06
C SER A 193 -1.58 -8.30 6.89
N THR A 194 -0.28 -8.22 7.15
CA THR A 194 0.73 -8.64 6.18
C THR A 194 0.77 -10.17 6.05
N HIS A 195 0.48 -10.91 7.12
CA HIS A 195 0.36 -12.37 7.07
C HIS A 195 -0.77 -12.86 6.15
N ALA A 196 -1.87 -12.11 6.08
CA ALA A 196 -2.94 -12.41 5.12
C ALA A 196 -2.42 -12.39 3.67
N PHE A 197 -1.54 -11.47 3.32
CA PHE A 197 -0.90 -11.41 2.00
C PHE A 197 0.14 -12.53 1.79
N THR A 198 0.80 -13.01 2.84
CA THR A 198 1.65 -14.20 2.74
C THR A 198 0.80 -15.44 2.41
N LEU A 199 -0.37 -15.61 3.02
CA LEU A 199 -1.31 -16.66 2.62
C LEU A 199 -1.79 -16.47 1.18
N LEU A 200 -2.12 -15.24 0.78
CA LEU A 200 -2.50 -14.93 -0.59
C LEU A 200 -1.40 -15.32 -1.59
N SER A 201 -0.13 -15.08 -1.27
CA SER A 201 0.98 -15.49 -2.14
C SER A 201 1.07 -17.00 -2.32
N ALA A 202 0.80 -17.79 -1.27
CA ALA A 202 0.72 -19.24 -1.38
C ALA A 202 -0.45 -19.71 -2.25
N VAL A 203 -1.61 -19.07 -2.09
CA VAL A 203 -2.78 -19.31 -2.96
C VAL A 203 -2.46 -19.01 -4.42
N MET A 204 -1.83 -17.86 -4.69
CA MET A 204 -1.46 -17.44 -6.05
C MET A 204 -0.43 -18.38 -6.68
N GLU A 205 0.57 -18.82 -5.92
CA GLU A 205 1.59 -19.77 -6.37
C GLU A 205 0.96 -21.07 -6.85
N ARG A 206 0.01 -21.61 -6.08
CA ARG A 206 -0.71 -22.84 -6.44
C ARG A 206 -1.66 -22.63 -7.63
N ALA A 207 -2.35 -21.51 -7.67
CA ALA A 207 -3.24 -21.16 -8.78
C ALA A 207 -2.48 -20.97 -10.10
N ALA A 208 -1.29 -20.39 -10.05
CA ALA A 208 -0.44 -20.14 -11.21
C ALA A 208 0.44 -21.33 -11.63
N GLU A 209 0.54 -22.37 -10.78
CA GLU A 209 1.45 -23.52 -10.96
C GLU A 209 2.91 -23.09 -11.19
N ARG A 210 3.34 -22.03 -10.52
CA ARG A 210 4.71 -21.49 -10.57
C ARG A 210 5.02 -20.69 -9.30
N SER A 211 6.31 -20.49 -9.00
CA SER A 211 6.70 -19.77 -7.78
C SER A 211 6.12 -18.35 -7.76
N PHE A 212 5.79 -17.86 -6.56
CA PHE A 212 5.26 -16.51 -6.39
C PHE A 212 6.22 -15.45 -6.93
N LEU A 213 7.52 -15.58 -6.66
CA LEU A 213 8.51 -14.63 -7.16
C LEU A 213 8.62 -14.65 -8.68
N ASP A 214 8.59 -15.83 -9.33
CA ASP A 214 8.62 -15.92 -10.80
C ASP A 214 7.38 -15.28 -11.42
N LEU A 215 6.22 -15.47 -10.79
CA LEU A 215 4.96 -14.83 -11.21
C LEU A 215 5.10 -13.30 -11.15
N MET A 216 5.58 -12.76 -10.04
CA MET A 216 5.74 -11.33 -9.86
C MET A 216 6.80 -10.74 -10.79
N MET A 217 7.96 -11.38 -10.90
CA MET A 217 9.04 -10.92 -11.79
C MET A 217 8.63 -10.94 -13.26
N SER A 218 7.80 -11.88 -13.68
CA SER A 218 7.21 -11.89 -15.02
C SER A 218 6.31 -10.68 -15.24
N MET A 219 5.43 -10.38 -14.29
CA MET A 219 4.56 -9.20 -14.34
C MET A 219 5.38 -7.90 -14.40
N PHE A 220 6.43 -7.79 -13.59
CA PHE A 220 7.28 -6.60 -13.60
C PHE A 220 7.96 -6.39 -14.96
N ARG A 221 8.45 -7.46 -15.58
CA ARG A 221 9.00 -7.39 -16.95
C ARG A 221 7.96 -6.96 -18.00
N ASP A 222 6.76 -7.54 -17.92
CA ASP A 222 5.65 -7.19 -18.83
C ASP A 222 5.27 -5.70 -18.74
N LEU A 223 5.39 -5.11 -17.53
CA LEU A 223 5.13 -3.69 -17.28
C LEU A 223 6.35 -2.78 -17.52
N GLY A 224 7.52 -3.33 -17.86
CA GLY A 224 8.75 -2.56 -17.99
C GLY A 224 9.36 -2.10 -16.66
N MET A 225 8.95 -2.68 -15.53
CA MET A 225 9.45 -2.38 -14.18
C MET A 225 10.74 -3.15 -13.90
N LEU A 226 11.83 -2.78 -14.57
CA LEU A 226 13.07 -3.55 -14.59
C LEU A 226 13.94 -3.38 -13.32
N ASN A 227 13.60 -2.41 -12.46
CA ASN A 227 14.29 -2.14 -11.19
C ASN A 227 13.45 -2.58 -9.97
N THR A 228 12.36 -3.30 -10.20
CA THR A 228 11.51 -3.82 -9.13
C THR A 228 11.84 -5.28 -8.90
N VAL A 229 12.36 -5.57 -7.70
CA VAL A 229 12.94 -6.87 -7.34
C VAL A 229 12.60 -7.26 -5.90
N PRO A 230 12.66 -8.54 -5.52
CA PRO A 230 12.59 -8.94 -4.12
C PRO A 230 13.70 -8.28 -3.29
N ASP A 231 13.39 -7.91 -2.06
CA ASP A 231 14.38 -7.39 -1.09
C ASP A 231 15.23 -8.52 -0.52
N GLU A 232 16.05 -9.11 -1.36
CA GLU A 232 17.04 -10.11 -0.97
C GLU A 232 18.35 -9.43 -0.60
N ASN A 233 19.04 -10.01 0.39
CA ASN A 233 20.30 -9.45 0.88
C ASN A 233 21.53 -9.90 0.08
N ASP A 234 21.49 -11.10 -0.52
CA ASP A 234 22.63 -11.69 -1.22
C ASP A 234 22.91 -11.07 -2.62
N PRO A 235 21.87 -10.81 -3.47
CA PRO A 235 22.11 -10.25 -4.79
C PRO A 235 22.65 -8.84 -4.73
N ILE A 236 23.54 -8.50 -5.70
CA ILE A 236 23.93 -7.12 -5.94
C ILE A 236 22.79 -6.42 -6.64
N ILE A 237 22.19 -5.43 -5.98
CA ILE A 237 21.15 -4.59 -6.53
C ILE A 237 21.72 -3.19 -6.70
N TYR A 238 21.86 -2.77 -7.96
CA TYR A 238 22.41 -1.46 -8.29
C TYR A 238 21.55 -0.34 -7.72
N HIS A 239 22.19 0.74 -7.25
CA HIS A 239 21.55 1.91 -6.67
C HIS A 239 20.71 1.64 -5.40
N ARG A 240 20.86 0.48 -4.76
CA ARG A 240 20.19 0.17 -3.49
C ARG A 240 20.63 1.16 -2.42
N SER A 241 19.66 1.85 -1.83
CA SER A 241 19.85 2.73 -0.70
C SER A 241 20.22 1.97 0.58
N ARG A 242 20.85 2.66 1.52
CA ARG A 242 20.86 2.26 2.94
C ARG A 242 19.58 2.72 3.62
N PHE A 243 19.29 2.16 4.80
CA PHE A 243 18.03 2.34 5.49
C PHE A 243 18.28 2.82 6.92
N TYR A 244 17.47 3.78 7.39
CA TYR A 244 17.69 4.52 8.61
C TYR A 244 16.45 4.58 9.48
N LEU A 245 16.67 4.73 10.79
CA LEU A 245 15.61 4.98 11.76
C LEU A 245 16.10 6.01 12.81
N LEU A 246 15.17 6.60 13.54
CA LEU A 246 15.49 7.40 14.71
C LEU A 246 15.58 6.50 15.93
N ASN A 247 16.70 6.56 16.64
CA ASN A 247 16.82 5.90 17.94
C ASN A 247 16.00 6.63 19.02
N LYS A 248 15.95 6.07 20.23
CA LYS A 248 15.23 6.66 21.38
C LYS A 248 15.68 8.08 21.75
N ARG A 249 16.88 8.51 21.31
CA ARG A 249 17.42 9.85 21.53
C ARG A 249 17.16 10.80 20.34
N GLY A 250 16.34 10.38 19.35
CA GLY A 250 16.05 11.19 18.16
C GLY A 250 17.22 11.32 17.17
N ARG A 251 18.24 10.46 17.26
CA ARG A 251 19.37 10.44 16.32
C ARG A 251 19.12 9.45 15.20
N VAL A 252 19.46 9.83 13.98
CA VAL A 252 19.48 8.94 12.82
C VAL A 252 20.54 7.87 13.01
N VAL A 253 20.18 6.62 12.86
CA VAL A 253 21.05 5.46 12.94
C VAL A 253 20.73 4.45 11.84
N ASN A 254 21.69 3.59 11.51
CA ASN A 254 21.45 2.47 10.57
C ASN A 254 20.39 1.52 11.11
N CYS A 255 19.55 1.01 10.22
CA CYS A 255 18.63 -0.05 10.57
C CYS A 255 19.35 -1.38 10.80
N PRO A 256 18.80 -2.26 11.64
CA PRO A 256 19.31 -3.62 11.77
C PRO A 256 19.10 -4.40 10.48
N TYR A 257 19.92 -5.42 10.30
CA TYR A 257 19.68 -6.44 9.27
C TYR A 257 18.32 -7.12 9.50
N VAL A 258 17.56 -7.27 8.41
CA VAL A 258 16.30 -8.00 8.37
C VAL A 258 16.24 -8.87 7.13
N ASP A 259 15.49 -9.96 7.19
CA ASP A 259 15.15 -10.81 6.07
C ASP A 259 13.65 -10.73 5.81
N ASN A 260 13.26 -10.29 4.61
CA ASN A 260 11.88 -10.05 4.22
C ASN A 260 11.24 -11.22 3.46
N SER A 261 11.91 -12.38 3.38
CA SER A 261 11.42 -13.56 2.65
C SER A 261 10.09 -14.12 3.19
N TYR A 262 9.73 -13.81 4.43
CA TYR A 262 8.43 -14.21 5.01
C TYR A 262 7.25 -13.34 4.54
N LYS A 263 7.50 -12.23 3.83
CA LYS A 263 6.46 -11.25 3.48
C LYS A 263 6.60 -10.64 2.08
N TRP A 264 7.09 -11.37 1.09
CA TRP A 264 7.22 -10.86 -0.28
C TRP A 264 5.98 -10.11 -0.76
N ALA A 265 4.82 -10.77 -0.71
CA ALA A 265 3.56 -10.25 -1.20
C ALA A 265 3.06 -9.01 -0.46
N GLY A 266 3.30 -8.96 0.84
CA GLY A 266 2.78 -7.89 1.71
C GLY A 266 3.71 -6.70 1.89
N GLY A 267 5.03 -6.88 1.66
CA GLY A 267 5.97 -5.81 2.00
C GLY A 267 7.42 -6.06 1.62
N GLY A 268 7.72 -7.01 0.75
CA GLY A 268 9.07 -7.50 0.53
C GLY A 268 9.74 -7.08 -0.78
N PHE A 269 9.24 -6.10 -1.51
CA PHE A 269 9.86 -5.65 -2.75
C PHE A 269 10.65 -4.34 -2.58
N LEU A 270 11.63 -4.19 -3.45
CA LEU A 270 12.37 -2.96 -3.73
C LEU A 270 11.90 -2.40 -5.07
N SER A 271 11.93 -1.08 -5.22
CA SER A 271 11.59 -0.44 -6.50
C SER A 271 12.19 0.96 -6.62
N THR A 272 11.99 1.57 -7.78
CA THR A 272 12.27 2.98 -8.07
C THR A 272 10.97 3.75 -8.27
N VAL A 273 11.04 5.09 -8.19
CA VAL A 273 9.88 5.93 -8.51
C VAL A 273 9.44 5.74 -9.96
N GLY A 274 10.36 5.58 -10.90
CA GLY A 274 10.04 5.34 -12.31
C GLY A 274 9.18 4.09 -12.52
N ASP A 275 9.57 2.97 -11.93
CA ASP A 275 8.84 1.71 -12.03
C ASP A 275 7.44 1.81 -11.41
N LEU A 276 7.31 2.47 -10.25
CA LEU A 276 6.01 2.65 -9.61
C LEU A 276 5.08 3.57 -10.42
N LEU A 277 5.62 4.56 -11.14
CA LEU A 277 4.82 5.39 -12.06
C LEU A 277 4.33 4.56 -13.25
N LEU A 278 5.15 3.67 -13.81
CA LEU A 278 4.71 2.74 -14.86
C LEU A 278 3.52 1.90 -14.39
N PHE A 279 3.62 1.34 -13.20
CA PHE A 279 2.54 0.55 -12.59
C PHE A 279 1.27 1.37 -12.37
N GLY A 280 1.39 2.55 -11.77
CA GLY A 280 0.25 3.44 -11.51
C GLY A 280 -0.45 3.86 -12.80
N ASN A 281 0.31 4.21 -13.84
CA ASN A 281 -0.25 4.58 -15.15
C ASN A 281 -0.89 3.40 -15.88
N ALA A 282 -0.33 2.19 -15.78
CA ALA A 282 -0.91 0.99 -16.36
C ALA A 282 -2.29 0.67 -15.76
N LEU A 283 -2.44 0.82 -14.44
CA LEU A 283 -3.73 0.64 -13.78
C LEU A 283 -4.70 1.78 -14.10
N LEU A 284 -4.22 3.03 -14.15
CA LEU A 284 -5.06 4.17 -14.52
C LEU A 284 -5.62 4.01 -15.93
N TYR A 285 -4.80 3.62 -16.90
CA TYR A 285 -5.24 3.33 -18.25
C TYR A 285 -6.29 2.20 -18.29
N SER A 286 -6.01 1.07 -17.61
CA SER A 286 -6.93 -0.05 -17.53
C SER A 286 -8.28 0.34 -16.93
N TYR A 287 -8.28 1.22 -15.92
CA TYR A 287 -9.48 1.72 -15.28
C TYR A 287 -10.31 2.65 -16.20
N GLN A 288 -9.64 3.44 -17.04
CA GLN A 288 -10.28 4.48 -17.85
C GLN A 288 -10.68 4.01 -19.25
N VAL A 289 -10.04 3.00 -19.81
CA VAL A 289 -10.21 2.61 -21.22
C VAL A 289 -11.67 2.28 -21.58
N ALA A 290 -12.47 1.76 -20.65
CA ALA A 290 -13.89 1.51 -20.86
C ALA A 290 -14.75 2.80 -20.98
N GLN A 291 -14.23 3.94 -20.58
CA GLN A 291 -14.93 5.22 -20.65
C GLN A 291 -14.73 5.91 -22.00
N LEU A 292 -13.83 5.41 -22.84
CA LEU A 292 -13.56 5.91 -24.18
C LEU A 292 -14.60 5.34 -25.17
N LYS A 293 -15.16 6.21 -26.02
CA LYS A 293 -16.31 5.87 -26.87
C LYS A 293 -16.02 4.90 -28.00
N ASP A 294 -14.80 4.87 -28.51
CA ASP A 294 -14.38 4.00 -29.61
C ASP A 294 -13.28 3.04 -29.12
N MET A 295 -13.71 1.82 -28.74
CA MET A 295 -12.81 0.80 -28.20
C MET A 295 -12.12 -0.04 -29.28
N GLN A 296 -12.51 0.09 -30.56
CA GLN A 296 -12.03 -0.83 -31.61
C GLN A 296 -10.55 -0.64 -31.95
N ASP A 297 -10.02 0.58 -31.79
CA ASP A 297 -8.63 0.90 -32.14
C ASP A 297 -7.75 1.15 -30.89
N LEU A 298 -8.28 0.88 -29.67
CA LEU A 298 -7.55 1.08 -28.43
C LEU A 298 -6.68 -0.13 -28.08
N LEU A 299 -5.48 0.13 -27.59
CA LEU A 299 -4.63 -0.91 -27.02
C LEU A 299 -5.32 -1.51 -25.78
N PRO A 300 -5.26 -2.83 -25.59
CA PRO A 300 -5.79 -3.45 -24.37
C PRO A 300 -5.02 -2.93 -23.17
N GLY A 301 -5.72 -2.72 -22.04
CA GLY A 301 -5.09 -2.41 -20.77
C GLY A 301 -4.32 -3.59 -20.19
N PHE A 302 -3.49 -3.33 -19.21
CA PHE A 302 -2.83 -4.37 -18.42
C PHE A 302 -3.85 -5.30 -17.73
N LEU A 303 -4.96 -4.74 -17.27
CA LEU A 303 -6.15 -5.44 -16.81
C LEU A 303 -7.36 -5.09 -17.70
N LYS A 304 -8.35 -5.96 -17.72
CA LYS A 304 -9.65 -5.62 -18.28
C LYS A 304 -10.28 -4.48 -17.48
N PRO A 305 -11.05 -3.59 -18.11
CA PRO A 305 -11.62 -2.42 -17.42
C PRO A 305 -12.45 -2.77 -16.19
N GLN A 306 -13.25 -3.81 -16.25
CA GLN A 306 -14.05 -4.25 -15.09
C GLN A 306 -13.17 -4.74 -13.95
N THR A 307 -12.11 -5.48 -14.23
CA THR A 307 -11.15 -5.96 -13.24
C THR A 307 -10.44 -4.80 -12.56
N ALA A 308 -9.99 -3.79 -13.33
CA ALA A 308 -9.37 -2.59 -12.78
C ALA A 308 -10.35 -1.80 -11.89
N LYS A 309 -11.62 -1.72 -12.31
CA LYS A 309 -12.68 -1.10 -11.52
C LYS A 309 -12.92 -1.85 -10.22
N ASP A 310 -12.95 -3.18 -10.24
CA ASP A 310 -13.15 -4.01 -9.06
C ASP A 310 -12.01 -3.84 -8.04
N LEU A 311 -10.75 -3.67 -8.51
CA LEU A 311 -9.61 -3.38 -7.64
C LEU A 311 -9.79 -2.07 -6.84
N TRP A 312 -10.44 -1.07 -7.43
CA TRP A 312 -10.66 0.25 -6.85
C TRP A 312 -12.10 0.47 -6.36
N THR A 313 -12.87 -0.59 -6.19
CA THR A 313 -14.20 -0.52 -5.60
C THR A 313 -14.08 -0.65 -4.09
N PRO A 314 -14.51 0.35 -3.31
CA PRO A 314 -14.47 0.29 -1.86
C PRO A 314 -15.23 -0.91 -1.31
N VAL A 315 -14.70 -1.53 -0.27
CA VAL A 315 -15.33 -2.65 0.42
C VAL A 315 -15.92 -2.16 1.74
N ASP A 316 -17.17 -2.51 1.98
CA ASP A 316 -17.86 -2.15 3.24
C ASP A 316 -17.13 -2.70 4.46
N ARG A 317 -17.27 -2.01 5.58
CA ARG A 317 -16.68 -2.37 6.89
C ARG A 317 -15.15 -2.33 6.90
N THR A 318 -14.51 -1.72 5.90
CA THR A 318 -13.09 -1.47 5.89
C THR A 318 -12.77 -0.07 6.40
N GLU A 319 -11.56 0.13 6.86
CA GLU A 319 -11.07 1.40 7.36
C GLU A 319 -9.68 1.63 6.78
N ALA A 320 -9.33 2.89 6.54
CA ALA A 320 -7.97 3.24 6.20
C ALA A 320 -7.39 4.18 7.25
N SER A 321 -6.18 3.89 7.69
CA SER A 321 -5.53 4.68 8.74
C SER A 321 -4.92 5.99 8.23
N TRP A 322 -4.71 6.12 6.91
CA TRP A 322 -4.02 7.28 6.33
C TRP A 322 -4.94 8.29 5.61
N ASP A 323 -6.21 7.96 5.45
CA ASP A 323 -7.27 8.92 5.12
C ASP A 323 -8.60 8.48 5.72
N LYS A 324 -9.17 9.32 6.60
CA LYS A 324 -10.42 9.02 7.32
C LYS A 324 -11.67 8.99 6.44
N ASP A 325 -11.60 9.58 5.26
CA ASP A 325 -12.72 9.64 4.32
C ASP A 325 -12.64 8.51 3.27
N GLY A 326 -11.65 7.61 3.40
CA GLY A 326 -11.45 6.48 2.50
C GLY A 326 -11.86 5.14 3.11
N LEU A 327 -12.22 4.22 2.23
CA LEU A 327 -12.39 2.81 2.51
C LEU A 327 -11.28 2.01 1.82
N TYR A 328 -11.03 0.81 2.33
CA TYR A 328 -10.09 -0.09 1.70
C TYR A 328 -10.81 -0.95 0.65
N ALA A 329 -10.16 -1.16 -0.47
CA ALA A 329 -10.62 -2.02 -1.54
C ALA A 329 -9.74 -3.30 -1.63
N GLN A 330 -9.35 -3.72 -2.80
CA GLN A 330 -8.40 -4.82 -2.98
C GLN A 330 -6.97 -4.27 -2.99
N ALA A 331 -6.34 -4.20 -1.82
CA ALA A 331 -5.01 -3.63 -1.60
C ALA A 331 -4.86 -2.13 -1.93
N TRP A 332 -5.92 -1.39 -1.98
CA TRP A 332 -5.93 0.06 -2.19
C TRP A 332 -6.85 0.76 -1.19
N LEU A 333 -6.41 1.91 -0.69
CA LEU A 333 -7.31 2.91 -0.14
C LEU A 333 -8.03 3.58 -1.31
N VAL A 334 -9.33 3.73 -1.20
CA VAL A 334 -10.15 4.45 -2.18
C VAL A 334 -10.90 5.57 -1.46
N VAL A 335 -10.70 6.80 -1.92
CA VAL A 335 -11.52 7.94 -1.54
C VAL A 335 -12.42 8.25 -2.72
N GLU A 336 -13.73 8.16 -2.50
CA GLU A 336 -14.71 8.49 -3.54
C GLU A 336 -14.98 9.99 -3.62
N LYS A 337 -15.41 10.44 -4.79
CA LYS A 337 -15.84 11.82 -4.98
C LYS A 337 -17.09 12.08 -4.13
N PHE A 338 -17.04 13.08 -3.28
CA PHE A 338 -18.24 13.55 -2.57
C PHE A 338 -18.23 15.04 -2.33
N GLN A 339 -19.42 15.60 -2.19
CA GLN A 339 -19.65 16.99 -1.82
C GLN A 339 -20.59 17.00 -0.61
N LYS A 340 -20.10 17.49 0.53
CA LYS A 340 -20.95 17.70 1.71
C LYS A 340 -21.68 19.02 1.55
N CYS A 341 -23.02 18.96 1.46
CA CYS A 341 -23.87 20.14 1.55
C CYS A 341 -23.60 20.91 2.84
N GLY A 342 -23.45 22.22 2.75
CA GLY A 342 -23.27 23.13 3.88
C GLY A 342 -21.85 23.44 4.32
N GLN A 343 -20.82 22.73 3.82
CA GLN A 343 -19.42 23.00 4.22
C GLN A 343 -18.47 23.34 3.05
N CYS A 344 -18.95 23.46 1.82
CA CYS A 344 -18.14 23.72 0.60
C CYS A 344 -16.92 22.80 0.43
N ARG A 345 -16.93 21.63 1.04
CA ARG A 345 -15.82 20.67 1.02
C ARG A 345 -16.07 19.65 -0.08
N LYS A 346 -15.46 19.89 -1.22
CA LYS A 346 -15.44 18.94 -2.35
C LYS A 346 -14.23 18.02 -2.18
N ARG A 347 -14.45 16.70 -2.25
CA ARG A 347 -13.39 15.70 -2.32
C ARG A 347 -13.33 15.11 -3.71
N ARG A 348 -12.14 14.96 -4.23
CA ARG A 348 -11.89 14.25 -5.48
C ARG A 348 -11.70 12.78 -5.22
N HIS A 349 -12.10 11.95 -6.20
CA HIS A 349 -11.74 10.56 -6.24
C HIS A 349 -10.22 10.40 -6.38
N TYR A 350 -9.62 9.60 -5.52
CA TYR A 350 -8.24 9.13 -5.69
C TYR A 350 -8.06 7.78 -5.01
N VAL A 351 -7.03 7.06 -5.42
CA VAL A 351 -6.61 5.81 -4.79
C VAL A 351 -5.16 5.90 -4.36
N SER A 352 -4.81 5.27 -3.26
CA SER A 352 -3.42 5.25 -2.78
C SER A 352 -3.12 4.03 -1.92
N HIS A 353 -1.84 3.76 -1.76
CA HIS A 353 -1.33 2.91 -0.68
C HIS A 353 -0.06 3.52 -0.13
N THR A 354 0.07 3.50 1.20
CA THR A 354 1.32 3.86 1.88
C THR A 354 2.09 2.62 2.26
N GLY A 355 3.38 2.77 2.47
CA GLY A 355 4.25 1.71 2.91
C GLY A 355 5.12 2.13 4.09
N GLY A 356 5.27 1.24 5.05
CA GLY A 356 6.22 1.36 6.15
C GLY A 356 7.01 0.07 6.30
N ALA A 357 8.33 0.16 6.23
CA ALA A 357 9.26 -0.95 6.43
C ALA A 357 10.35 -0.55 7.41
N VAL A 358 11.16 -1.53 7.81
CA VAL A 358 12.39 -1.22 8.56
C VAL A 358 13.24 -0.27 7.72
N GLY A 359 13.36 0.96 8.18
CA GLY A 359 14.17 2.00 7.56
C GLY A 359 13.62 2.63 6.28
N ALA A 360 12.36 2.43 5.94
CA ALA A 360 11.79 3.03 4.74
C ALA A 360 10.31 3.39 4.92
N SER A 361 9.90 4.42 4.20
CA SER A 361 8.50 4.81 4.04
C SER A 361 8.22 5.15 2.58
N SER A 362 7.01 4.90 2.14
CA SER A 362 6.64 5.06 0.73
C SER A 362 5.17 5.43 0.56
N VAL A 363 4.83 5.95 -0.60
CA VAL A 363 3.46 6.17 -1.05
C VAL A 363 3.38 6.05 -2.56
N LEU A 364 2.30 5.44 -3.03
CA LEU A 364 1.85 5.48 -4.42
C LEU A 364 0.41 5.98 -4.43
N LEU A 365 0.16 7.04 -5.19
CA LEU A 365 -1.13 7.70 -5.28
C LEU A 365 -1.51 7.93 -6.75
N VAL A 366 -2.73 7.59 -7.10
CA VAL A 366 -3.31 7.82 -8.44
C VAL A 366 -4.52 8.74 -8.28
N LEU A 367 -4.48 9.88 -8.96
CA LEU A 367 -5.56 10.86 -9.03
C LEU A 367 -6.12 10.87 -10.46
N PRO A 368 -7.17 10.08 -10.76
CA PRO A 368 -7.80 10.08 -12.07
C PRO A 368 -8.37 11.46 -12.44
N SER A 369 -8.35 11.82 -13.72
CA SER A 369 -9.04 13.03 -14.21
C SER A 369 -10.54 12.98 -13.89
N GLU A 370 -11.12 14.11 -13.52
CA GLU A 370 -12.58 14.19 -13.30
C GLU A 370 -13.37 14.14 -14.62
N GLU A 371 -12.78 14.66 -15.68
CA GLU A 371 -13.36 14.69 -17.02
C GLU A 371 -12.40 14.01 -18.00
N MET A 372 -12.91 13.03 -18.72
CA MET A 372 -12.16 12.33 -19.75
C MET A 372 -12.29 13.10 -21.08
N ASN A 373 -11.19 13.66 -21.53
CA ASN A 373 -11.13 14.20 -22.89
C ASN A 373 -11.14 13.05 -23.89
N GLN A 374 -12.07 13.08 -24.84
CA GLN A 374 -12.06 12.13 -25.95
C GLN A 374 -10.91 12.49 -26.91
N PRO A 375 -9.90 11.65 -27.07
CA PRO A 375 -8.80 11.97 -27.97
C PRO A 375 -9.28 11.97 -29.41
N GLN A 376 -9.08 13.06 -30.10
CA GLN A 376 -9.30 13.13 -31.55
C GLN A 376 -8.00 12.68 -32.26
N GLY A 377 -8.01 11.45 -32.78
CA GLY A 377 -6.96 10.98 -33.68
C GLY A 377 -5.62 10.57 -33.06
N GLN A 378 -5.50 10.52 -31.73
CA GLN A 378 -4.29 10.02 -31.05
C GLN A 378 -4.42 8.51 -30.73
N VAL A 379 -3.56 7.70 -31.32
CA VAL A 379 -3.35 6.30 -30.95
C VAL A 379 -1.83 6.10 -30.73
N PRO A 380 -1.39 5.57 -29.58
CA PRO A 380 -2.16 5.16 -28.41
C PRO A 380 -2.70 6.34 -27.58
N VAL A 381 -3.86 6.12 -26.95
CA VAL A 381 -4.46 7.09 -26.04
C VAL A 381 -3.77 7.00 -24.68
N PRO A 382 -3.22 8.09 -24.13
CA PRO A 382 -2.63 8.07 -22.80
C PRO A 382 -3.69 7.97 -21.70
N PRO A 383 -3.35 7.44 -20.51
CA PRO A 383 -4.19 7.60 -19.32
C PRO A 383 -4.30 9.09 -18.95
N GLN A 384 -5.42 9.49 -18.32
CA GLN A 384 -5.67 10.90 -17.97
C GLN A 384 -5.75 11.05 -16.45
N GLY A 385 -4.82 11.81 -15.89
CA GLY A 385 -4.72 12.07 -14.48
C GLY A 385 -3.27 12.19 -14.01
N VAL A 386 -3.08 12.20 -12.70
CA VAL A 386 -1.78 12.37 -12.06
C VAL A 386 -1.44 11.14 -11.23
N VAL A 387 -0.22 10.62 -11.40
CA VAL A 387 0.33 9.58 -10.52
C VAL A 387 1.52 10.17 -9.76
N VAL A 388 1.51 10.01 -8.44
CA VAL A 388 2.59 10.48 -7.56
C VAL A 388 3.12 9.31 -6.75
N THR A 389 4.43 9.20 -6.68
CA THR A 389 5.11 8.28 -5.76
C THR A 389 6.26 8.98 -5.04
N ILE A 390 6.42 8.66 -3.77
CA ILE A 390 7.49 9.19 -2.93
C ILE A 390 8.10 8.01 -2.17
N LEU A 391 9.42 7.90 -2.25
CA LEU A 391 10.19 6.90 -1.51
C LEU A 391 11.15 7.62 -0.57
N THR A 392 11.30 7.13 0.65
CA THR A 392 12.31 7.62 1.58
C THR A 392 12.99 6.46 2.32
N ASN A 393 14.28 6.60 2.57
CA ASN A 393 15.07 5.65 3.34
C ASN A 393 15.02 5.90 4.85
N MET A 394 13.90 6.39 5.34
CA MET A 394 13.61 6.65 6.75
C MET A 394 12.34 5.96 7.18
N GLN A 395 12.39 5.31 8.33
CA GLN A 395 11.24 4.68 8.97
C GLN A 395 10.24 5.71 9.53
N SER A 396 8.96 5.37 9.52
CA SER A 396 7.88 6.11 10.19
C SER A 396 7.62 7.52 9.65
N VAL A 397 7.72 7.72 8.34
CA VAL A 397 7.39 8.98 7.67
C VAL A 397 6.00 8.88 7.01
N GLY A 398 5.08 9.77 7.40
CA GLY A 398 3.75 9.86 6.77
C GLY A 398 3.81 10.64 5.46
N LEU A 399 3.44 10.02 4.34
CA LEU A 399 3.64 10.58 3.00
C LEU A 399 2.34 10.81 2.21
N ASN A 400 1.20 10.23 2.63
CA ASN A 400 -0.03 10.29 1.83
C ASN A 400 -0.53 11.73 1.60
N SER A 401 -0.56 12.55 2.64
CA SER A 401 -1.02 13.94 2.53
C SER A 401 -0.09 14.79 1.65
N THR A 402 1.22 14.52 1.69
CA THR A 402 2.21 15.20 0.84
C THR A 402 2.00 14.79 -0.62
N ALA A 403 1.84 13.50 -0.91
CA ALA A 403 1.58 13.00 -2.26
C ALA A 403 0.28 13.59 -2.82
N LEU A 404 -0.78 13.67 -2.01
CA LEU A 404 -2.07 14.24 -2.42
C LEU A 404 -1.95 15.74 -2.74
N LYS A 405 -1.20 16.51 -1.96
CA LYS A 405 -0.94 17.92 -2.26
C LYS A 405 -0.19 18.09 -3.58
N ILE A 406 0.87 17.30 -3.78
CA ILE A 406 1.62 17.31 -5.05
C ILE A 406 0.69 16.97 -6.21
N ALA A 407 -0.11 15.90 -6.09
CA ALA A 407 -1.05 15.50 -7.14
C ALA A 407 -2.02 16.63 -7.50
N HIS A 408 -2.55 17.36 -6.52
CA HIS A 408 -3.44 18.49 -6.77
C HIS A 408 -2.75 19.69 -7.44
N GLU A 409 -1.49 19.97 -7.11
CA GLU A 409 -0.77 21.06 -7.78
C GLU A 409 -0.53 20.74 -9.26
N PHE A 410 -0.11 19.53 -9.59
CA PHE A 410 0.08 19.11 -10.97
C PHE A 410 -1.24 18.97 -11.75
N ASP A 411 -2.33 18.57 -11.09
CA ASP A 411 -3.65 18.49 -11.72
C ASP A 411 -4.24 19.87 -12.03
N ARG A 412 -3.94 20.90 -11.22
CA ARG A 412 -4.33 22.30 -11.53
C ARG A 412 -3.54 22.89 -12.69
N ALA A 413 -2.30 22.45 -12.88
CA ALA A 413 -1.43 22.91 -13.96
C ALA A 413 -1.67 22.18 -15.28
N ARG A 414 -2.47 21.11 -15.25
CA ARG A 414 -2.90 20.32 -16.39
C ARG A 414 -4.03 21.03 -17.16
#